data_5c7b8dad0f7f31803364315e7b3c0710
#
_entry.id   5c7b8dad0f7f31803364315e7b3c0710
#
_cell.length_a   1.000
_cell.length_b   1.000
_cell.length_c   1.000
_cell.angle_alpha   90.00
_cell.angle_beta   90.00
_cell.angle_gamma   90.00
#
_symmetry.space_group_name_H-M   'P 1'
#
loop_
_entity.id
_entity.type
_entity.pdbx_description
1 polymer ?
#
loop_
_entity_poly.entity_id
_entity_poly.type
_entity_poly.pdbx_seq_one_letter_code
_entity_poly.pdbx_strand_id
1 'polypeptide(L)'
;MVINDPIADMLTRIRNGLIARHDSVSVPASGMKKAIAKILLDEGYIKAADYVDDGLQGQIKITLKYAQGKESVIKGLKRISKPGLRVYAKNDEIPKVLGGLGIAILSTSKGVMTDKAARNGGIGGEVLAYIW
;
A
#
# COMPACT_ATOMS: atom_id res chain seq x y z
N MET A 1 -7.03 -24.38 -7.89
CA MET A 1 -6.67 -23.10 -8.55
C MET A 1 -5.87 -22.25 -7.57
N VAL A 2 -4.73 -21.75 -8.01
CA VAL A 2 -3.93 -20.81 -7.20
C VAL A 2 -4.37 -19.40 -7.53
N ILE A 3 -4.87 -18.69 -6.53
CA ILE A 3 -5.23 -17.28 -6.69
C ILE A 3 -4.01 -16.45 -6.34
N ASN A 4 -3.51 -15.69 -7.32
CA ASN A 4 -2.35 -14.83 -7.13
C ASN A 4 -2.82 -13.42 -6.76
N ASP A 5 -2.37 -12.90 -5.62
CA ASP A 5 -2.63 -11.53 -5.18
C ASP A 5 -1.31 -10.84 -4.84
N PRO A 6 -0.66 -10.21 -5.84
CA PRO A 6 0.62 -9.54 -5.62
C PRO A 6 0.55 -8.40 -4.60
N ILE A 7 -0.58 -7.73 -4.48
CA ILE A 7 -0.75 -6.64 -3.50
C ILE A 7 -0.79 -7.23 -2.09
N ALA A 8 -1.55 -8.30 -1.88
CA ALA A 8 -1.59 -8.99 -0.59
C ALA A 8 -0.21 -9.51 -0.20
N ASP A 9 0.55 -10.06 -1.15
CA ASP A 9 1.92 -10.51 -0.92
C ASP A 9 2.82 -9.34 -0.48
N MET A 10 2.73 -8.19 -1.15
CA MET A 10 3.47 -6.99 -0.78
C MET A 10 3.16 -6.54 0.66
N LEU A 11 1.87 -6.47 1.01
CA LEU A 11 1.44 -6.08 2.35
C LEU A 11 1.93 -7.07 3.40
N THR A 12 1.89 -8.36 3.09
CA THR A 12 2.37 -9.43 3.98
C THR A 12 3.88 -9.31 4.22
N ARG A 13 4.66 -9.06 3.16
CA ARG A 13 6.11 -8.87 3.30
C ARG A 13 6.45 -7.67 4.18
N ILE A 14 5.72 -6.57 4.00
CA ILE A 14 5.90 -5.38 4.85
C ILE A 14 5.54 -5.72 6.30
N ARG A 15 4.40 -6.36 6.52
CA ARG A 15 3.94 -6.76 7.87
C ARG A 15 4.95 -7.65 8.56
N ASN A 16 5.42 -8.68 7.88
CA ASN A 16 6.39 -9.63 8.44
C ASN A 16 7.74 -8.94 8.73
N GLY A 17 8.17 -8.04 7.85
CA GLY A 17 9.39 -7.26 8.07
C GLY A 17 9.28 -6.37 9.30
N LEU A 18 8.13 -5.75 9.53
CA LEU A 18 7.89 -4.92 10.71
C LEU A 18 7.87 -5.75 11.98
N ILE A 19 7.24 -6.92 11.98
CA ILE A 19 7.20 -7.82 13.14
C ILE A 19 8.62 -8.29 13.49
N ALA A 20 9.42 -8.64 12.49
CA ALA A 20 10.80 -9.10 12.68
C ALA A 20 11.79 -7.94 12.89
N ARG A 21 11.33 -6.69 12.82
CA ARG A 21 12.16 -5.49 12.97
C ARG A 21 13.28 -5.39 11.93
N HIS A 22 13.02 -5.80 10.72
CA HIS A 22 13.97 -5.65 9.61
C HIS A 22 14.09 -4.18 9.21
N ASP A 23 15.26 -3.79 8.71
CA ASP A 23 15.48 -2.43 8.19
C ASP A 23 14.76 -2.23 6.86
N SER A 24 14.70 -3.27 6.03
CA SER A 24 14.07 -3.21 4.72
C SER A 24 13.49 -4.55 4.31
N VAL A 25 12.58 -4.51 3.34
CA VAL A 25 12.05 -5.69 2.67
C VAL A 25 12.10 -5.46 1.17
N SER A 26 12.17 -6.54 0.40
CA SER A 26 12.13 -6.47 -1.06
C SER A 26 10.89 -7.16 -1.58
N VAL A 27 10.24 -6.54 -2.57
CA VAL A 27 9.08 -7.13 -3.25
C VAL A 27 9.33 -7.10 -4.75
N PRO A 28 8.83 -8.10 -5.52
CA PRO A 28 8.92 -8.05 -6.97
C PRO A 28 8.23 -6.79 -7.50
N ALA A 29 8.87 -6.10 -8.43
CA ALA A 29 8.36 -4.81 -8.93
C ALA A 29 7.20 -5.00 -9.91
N SER A 30 6.27 -4.05 -9.88
CA SER A 30 5.23 -3.85 -10.89
C SER A 30 4.79 -2.39 -10.83
N GLY A 31 4.11 -1.93 -11.87
CA GLY A 31 3.61 -0.55 -11.88
C GLY A 31 2.70 -0.26 -10.70
N MET A 32 1.79 -1.17 -10.38
CA MET A 32 0.86 -1.05 -9.26
C MET A 32 1.61 -0.97 -7.92
N LYS A 33 2.56 -1.87 -7.69
CA LYS A 33 3.32 -1.90 -6.44
C LYS A 33 4.22 -0.67 -6.28
N LYS A 34 4.80 -0.18 -7.38
CA LYS A 34 5.57 1.07 -7.36
C LYS A 34 4.70 2.25 -6.93
N ALA A 35 3.47 2.32 -7.46
CA ALA A 35 2.52 3.37 -7.12
C ALA A 35 2.12 3.29 -5.64
N ILE A 36 1.87 2.09 -5.12
CA ILE A 36 1.55 1.88 -3.70
C ILE A 36 2.73 2.30 -2.82
N ALA A 37 3.95 1.89 -3.18
CA ALA A 37 5.16 2.25 -2.43
C ALA A 37 5.36 3.77 -2.39
N LYS A 38 5.11 4.46 -3.50
CA LYS A 38 5.21 5.91 -3.56
C LYS A 38 4.21 6.59 -2.62
N ILE A 39 2.98 6.07 -2.56
CA ILE A 39 1.95 6.58 -1.63
C ILE A 39 2.40 6.39 -0.19
N LEU A 40 2.91 5.20 0.16
CA LEU A 40 3.38 4.94 1.52
C LEU A 40 4.53 5.89 1.90
N LEU A 41 5.41 6.19 0.96
CA LEU A 41 6.51 7.13 1.17
C LEU A 41 5.99 8.55 1.36
N ASP A 42 5.12 9.01 0.45
CA ASP A 42 4.57 10.37 0.49
C ASP A 42 3.74 10.61 1.75
N GLU A 43 3.06 9.58 2.26
CA GLU A 43 2.24 9.68 3.48
C GLU A 43 3.04 9.43 4.76
N GLY A 44 4.36 9.20 4.64
CA GLY A 44 5.24 9.07 5.79
C GLY A 44 5.20 7.73 6.51
N TYR A 45 4.69 6.68 5.85
CA TYR A 45 4.61 5.34 6.45
C TYR A 45 5.89 4.54 6.30
N ILE A 46 6.69 4.82 5.28
CA ILE A 46 7.98 4.18 5.04
C ILE A 46 9.06 5.24 4.87
N LYS A 47 10.32 4.83 5.03
CA LYS A 47 11.46 5.74 4.98
C LYS A 47 11.97 5.97 3.56
N ALA A 48 11.95 4.93 2.72
CA ALA A 48 12.40 4.99 1.34
C ALA A 48 11.81 3.84 0.53
N ALA A 49 11.74 4.04 -0.79
CA ALA A 49 11.35 3.00 -1.73
C ALA A 49 12.23 3.15 -2.96
N ASP A 50 13.06 2.14 -3.23
CA ASP A 50 14.03 2.17 -4.31
C ASP A 50 13.81 1.01 -5.26
N TYR A 51 13.85 1.29 -6.57
CA TYR A 51 13.80 0.25 -7.58
C TYR A 51 15.19 -0.32 -7.78
N VAL A 52 15.30 -1.65 -7.74
CA VAL A 52 16.55 -2.37 -7.97
C VAL A 52 16.36 -3.28 -9.18
N ASP A 53 17.15 -3.04 -10.23
CA ASP A 53 17.12 -3.87 -11.42
C ASP A 53 17.86 -5.17 -11.13
N ASP A 54 17.17 -6.31 -11.34
CA ASP A 54 17.74 -7.64 -11.13
C ASP A 54 17.89 -8.41 -12.45
N GLY A 55 17.77 -7.73 -13.59
CA GLY A 55 17.84 -8.34 -14.90
C GLY A 55 16.54 -9.02 -15.35
N LEU A 56 15.51 -9.01 -14.48
CA LEU A 56 14.17 -9.55 -14.76
C LEU A 56 13.16 -8.44 -14.60
N GLN A 57 12.10 -8.67 -13.80
CA GLN A 57 11.10 -7.61 -13.56
C GLN A 57 11.59 -6.53 -12.59
N GLY A 58 12.64 -6.81 -11.84
CA GLY A 58 13.17 -5.92 -10.82
C GLY A 58 12.53 -6.11 -9.46
N GLN A 59 13.11 -5.45 -8.48
CA GLN A 59 12.65 -5.48 -7.09
C GLN A 59 12.44 -4.06 -6.61
N ILE A 60 11.48 -3.87 -5.71
CA ILE A 60 11.33 -2.64 -4.95
C ILE A 60 11.89 -2.90 -3.56
N LYS A 61 12.93 -2.16 -3.19
CA LYS A 61 13.45 -2.21 -1.82
C LYS A 61 12.72 -1.16 -0.99
N ILE A 62 11.96 -1.62 -0.01
CA ILE A 62 11.18 -0.75 0.87
C ILE A 62 11.92 -0.65 2.20
N THR A 63 12.41 0.54 2.52
CA THR A 63 13.06 0.81 3.80
C THR A 63 11.99 1.16 4.82
N LEU A 64 11.87 0.33 5.85
CA LEU A 64 10.82 0.46 6.85
C LEU A 64 11.13 1.61 7.81
N LYS A 65 10.09 2.14 8.43
CA LYS A 65 10.20 3.31 9.30
C LYS A 65 9.76 2.96 10.72
N TYR A 66 10.59 3.33 11.67
CA TYR A 66 10.32 3.09 13.08
C TYR A 66 10.41 4.42 13.84
N ALA A 67 9.55 4.57 14.85
CA ALA A 67 9.59 5.69 15.77
C ALA A 67 10.61 5.40 16.87
N GLN A 68 10.78 6.33 17.82
CA GLN A 68 11.63 6.13 18.98
C GLN A 68 11.19 4.87 19.73
N GLY A 69 12.18 4.11 20.24
CA GLY A 69 11.91 2.84 20.90
C GLY A 69 11.66 1.69 19.93
N LYS A 70 11.94 1.88 18.64
CA LYS A 70 11.74 0.91 17.55
C LYS A 70 10.30 0.47 17.38
N GLU A 71 9.36 1.35 17.70
CA GLU A 71 7.95 1.11 17.43
C GLU A 71 7.64 1.37 15.97
N SER A 72 6.92 0.45 15.32
CA SER A 72 6.55 0.59 13.90
C SER A 72 5.67 1.81 13.68
N VAL A 73 5.96 2.61 12.65
CA VAL A 73 5.10 3.71 12.23
C VAL A 73 3.78 3.16 11.65
N ILE A 74 3.88 2.11 10.84
CA ILE A 74 2.67 1.40 10.36
C ILE A 74 2.14 0.53 11.50
N LYS A 75 0.88 0.72 11.86
CA LYS A 75 0.20 -0.07 12.89
C LYS A 75 -0.62 -1.20 12.30
N GLY A 76 -1.11 -1.03 11.07
CA GLY A 76 -1.88 -2.07 10.40
C GLY A 76 -1.89 -1.90 8.90
N LEU A 77 -2.04 -3.04 8.22
CA LEU A 77 -2.19 -3.13 6.77
C LEU A 77 -3.28 -4.16 6.50
N LYS A 78 -4.31 -3.76 5.76
CA LYS A 78 -5.42 -4.64 5.45
C LYS A 78 -5.74 -4.62 3.96
N ARG A 79 -5.71 -5.80 3.33
CA ARG A 79 -6.17 -5.97 1.95
C ARG A 79 -7.69 -5.91 1.93
N ILE A 80 -8.26 -5.07 1.11
CA ILE A 80 -9.73 -4.90 1.02
C ILE A 80 -10.27 -5.59 -0.22
N SER A 81 -9.98 -5.08 -1.42
CA SER A 81 -10.40 -5.72 -2.66
C SER A 81 -9.49 -6.90 -2.95
N LYS A 82 -10.06 -8.06 -3.27
CA LYS A 82 -9.32 -9.31 -3.51
C LYS A 82 -9.70 -9.86 -4.87
N PRO A 83 -8.84 -10.69 -5.50
CA PRO A 83 -9.17 -11.25 -6.81
C PRO A 83 -10.52 -11.97 -6.88
N GLY A 84 -10.91 -12.65 -5.79
CA GLY A 84 -12.19 -13.37 -5.72
C GLY A 84 -13.35 -12.52 -5.20
N LEU A 85 -13.09 -11.30 -4.72
CA LEU A 85 -14.11 -10.43 -4.16
C LEU A 85 -13.66 -8.97 -4.28
N ARG A 86 -13.98 -8.35 -5.42
CA ARG A 86 -13.61 -6.96 -5.68
C ARG A 86 -14.50 -6.00 -4.89
N VAL A 87 -13.89 -4.93 -4.38
CA VAL A 87 -14.58 -3.91 -3.59
C VAL A 87 -14.36 -2.55 -4.25
N TYR A 88 -15.46 -1.88 -4.59
CA TYR A 88 -15.44 -0.57 -5.23
C TYR A 88 -16.18 0.45 -4.37
N ALA A 89 -15.80 1.70 -4.49
CA ALA A 89 -16.48 2.80 -3.83
C ALA A 89 -16.72 3.94 -4.82
N LYS A 90 -17.93 4.52 -4.78
CA LYS A 90 -18.24 5.73 -5.53
C LYS A 90 -17.60 6.93 -4.84
N ASN A 91 -17.48 8.05 -5.56
CA ASN A 91 -16.82 9.26 -5.06
C ASN A 91 -17.42 9.82 -3.76
N ASP A 92 -18.71 9.57 -3.50
CA ASP A 92 -19.40 10.00 -2.29
C ASP A 92 -19.42 8.93 -1.18
N GLU A 93 -18.88 7.75 -1.46
CA GLU A 93 -18.89 6.59 -0.54
C GLU A 93 -17.49 6.13 -0.17
N ILE A 94 -16.45 6.91 -0.46
CA ILE A 94 -15.07 6.51 -0.20
C ILE A 94 -14.84 6.43 1.32
N PRO A 95 -14.37 5.26 1.81
CA PRO A 95 -14.21 5.06 3.25
C PRO A 95 -13.07 5.89 3.82
N LYS A 96 -13.23 6.26 5.09
CA LYS A 96 -12.16 6.86 5.88
C LYS A 96 -11.62 5.80 6.84
N VAL A 97 -10.31 5.72 6.95
CA VAL A 97 -9.65 4.77 7.85
C VAL A 97 -9.35 5.47 9.16
N LEU A 98 -9.86 4.93 10.26
CA LEU A 98 -9.69 5.51 11.61
C LEU A 98 -10.03 7.01 11.65
N GLY A 99 -11.18 7.39 11.04
CA GLY A 99 -11.61 8.78 11.04
C GLY A 99 -10.71 9.76 10.28
N GLY A 100 -9.86 9.23 9.40
CA GLY A 100 -8.92 10.04 8.63
C GLY A 100 -7.49 10.00 9.13
N LEU A 101 -7.20 9.28 10.23
CA LEU A 101 -5.85 9.10 10.74
C LEU A 101 -5.04 8.14 9.88
N GLY A 102 -5.69 7.15 9.26
CA GLY A 102 -5.08 6.25 8.30
C GLY A 102 -5.46 6.64 6.88
N ILE A 103 -5.06 5.80 5.91
CA ILE A 103 -5.37 6.00 4.51
C ILE A 103 -6.02 4.77 3.90
N ALA A 104 -6.88 4.98 2.91
CA ALA A 104 -7.25 3.94 1.97
C ALA A 104 -6.50 4.20 0.66
N ILE A 105 -6.06 3.14 0.00
CA ILE A 105 -5.41 3.23 -1.30
C ILE A 105 -6.41 2.73 -2.33
N LEU A 106 -6.69 3.56 -3.34
CA LEU A 106 -7.66 3.26 -4.39
C LEU A 106 -6.98 3.19 -5.75
N SER A 107 -7.47 2.28 -6.59
CA SER A 107 -7.14 2.26 -8.01
C SER A 107 -8.28 2.92 -8.77
N THR A 108 -7.98 4.03 -9.44
CA THR A 108 -8.98 4.84 -10.15
C THR A 108 -8.62 4.96 -11.62
N SER A 109 -9.52 5.54 -12.41
CA SER A 109 -9.25 5.81 -13.82
C SER A 109 -8.09 6.78 -14.05
N LYS A 110 -7.72 7.55 -13.03
CA LYS A 110 -6.58 8.48 -13.07
C LYS A 110 -5.37 7.99 -12.31
N GLY A 111 -5.33 6.70 -11.99
CA GLY A 111 -4.19 6.07 -11.33
C GLY A 111 -4.48 5.65 -9.90
N VAL A 112 -3.44 5.17 -9.24
CA VAL A 112 -3.51 4.75 -7.84
C VAL A 112 -3.32 5.98 -6.95
N MET A 113 -4.21 6.16 -5.99
CA MET A 113 -4.21 7.34 -5.13
C MET A 113 -4.79 7.05 -3.76
N THR A 114 -4.64 7.99 -2.83
CA THR A 114 -5.24 7.89 -1.51
C THR A 114 -6.73 8.23 -1.56
N ASP A 115 -7.46 7.82 -0.52
CA ASP A 115 -8.88 8.19 -0.35
C ASP A 115 -9.07 9.71 -0.35
N LYS A 116 -8.17 10.44 0.28
CA LYS A 116 -8.25 11.91 0.32
C LYS A 116 -8.12 12.51 -1.08
N ALA A 117 -7.14 12.04 -1.86
CA ALA A 117 -6.96 12.51 -3.23
C ALA A 117 -8.16 12.16 -4.10
N ALA A 118 -8.72 10.96 -3.95
CA ALA A 118 -9.90 10.54 -4.70
C ALA A 118 -11.12 11.38 -4.36
N ARG A 119 -11.36 11.66 -3.08
CA ARG A 119 -12.46 12.54 -2.64
C ARG A 119 -12.29 13.95 -3.20
N ASN A 120 -11.09 14.51 -3.11
CA ASN A 120 -10.82 15.85 -3.63
C ASN A 120 -11.01 15.93 -5.15
N GLY A 121 -10.70 14.85 -5.86
CA GLY A 121 -10.89 14.78 -7.30
C GLY A 121 -12.29 14.38 -7.74
N GLY A 122 -13.17 14.03 -6.80
CA GLY A 122 -14.52 13.56 -7.11
C GLY A 122 -14.53 12.24 -7.87
N ILE A 123 -13.58 11.34 -7.60
CA ILE A 123 -13.38 10.09 -8.34
C ILE A 123 -13.53 8.91 -7.40
N GLY A 124 -14.32 7.92 -7.80
CA GLY A 124 -14.37 6.62 -7.13
C GLY A 124 -13.41 5.62 -7.77
N GLY A 125 -13.31 4.44 -7.20
CA GLY A 125 -12.47 3.39 -7.73
C GLY A 125 -12.49 2.11 -6.89
N GLU A 126 -11.57 1.23 -7.21
CA GLU A 126 -11.38 -0.02 -6.47
C GLU A 126 -10.60 0.27 -5.18
N VAL A 127 -11.16 -0.14 -4.05
CA VAL A 127 -10.50 0.04 -2.76
C VAL A 127 -9.52 -1.10 -2.53
N LEU A 128 -8.23 -0.81 -2.70
CA LEU A 128 -7.18 -1.84 -2.68
C LEU A 128 -6.84 -2.27 -1.26
N ALA A 129 -6.59 -1.32 -0.37
CA ALA A 129 -6.08 -1.61 0.97
C ALA A 129 -6.32 -0.45 1.93
N TYR A 130 -6.27 -0.76 3.23
CA TYR A 130 -6.21 0.23 4.30
C TYR A 130 -4.85 0.16 4.98
N ILE A 131 -4.29 1.32 5.29
CA ILE A 131 -3.02 1.47 6.01
C ILE A 131 -3.24 2.44 7.17
N TRP A 132 -2.74 2.10 8.32
CA TRP A 132 -2.79 3.01 9.47
C TRP A 132 -1.65 2.82 10.45
#